data_f99eb05408bf85b5b9659301e2e2dd5d
#
_entry.id   f99eb05408bf85b5b9659301e2e2dd5d
#
_cell.length_a   1.000
_cell.length_b   1.000
_cell.length_c   1.000
_cell.angle_alpha   90.00
_cell.angle_beta   90.00
_cell.angle_gamma   90.00
#
_symmetry.space_group_name_H-M   'P 1'
#
loop_
_entity.id
_entity.type
_entity.pdbx_description
1 polymer ?
#
loop_
_entity_poly.entity_id
_entity_poly.type
_entity_poly.pdbx_seq_one_letter_code
_entity_poly.pdbx_strand_id
1 'polypeptide(L)'
;MSFKTLCLATALTVCFNLPASAGAIMVQDPYARASGKSATSGAAFMMLMNHGAVDDRLVGVTSDAAKKVELHTHSEDANGVMKMRHLVEGAVIPAGGMHALERGGDHVMFMGLSAPMTQGDEISVTLMFENAGAVSITVPVDLK
;
A
#
# COMPACT_ATOMS: atom_id res chain seq x y z
N MET A 1 -30.10 64.70 -15.28
CA MET A 1 -30.36 63.56 -14.38
C MET A 1 -29.47 62.41 -14.82
N SER A 2 -28.36 62.18 -14.12
CA SER A 2 -27.36 61.20 -14.47
C SER A 2 -27.60 59.88 -13.71
N PHE A 3 -27.96 58.83 -14.42
CA PHE A 3 -28.01 57.50 -13.83
C PHE A 3 -26.60 56.90 -13.92
N LYS A 4 -25.93 56.79 -12.78
CA LYS A 4 -24.68 56.04 -12.66
C LYS A 4 -25.02 54.57 -12.45
N THR A 5 -24.79 53.78 -13.50
CA THR A 5 -24.89 52.32 -13.44
C THR A 5 -23.66 51.74 -12.73
N LEU A 6 -23.84 51.21 -11.53
CA LEU A 6 -22.80 50.55 -10.79
C LEU A 6 -22.72 49.08 -11.22
N CYS A 7 -21.72 48.72 -12.04
CA CYS A 7 -21.43 47.34 -12.39
C CYS A 7 -20.76 46.64 -11.22
N LEU A 8 -21.50 45.77 -10.53
CA LEU A 8 -20.98 44.88 -9.50
C LEU A 8 -20.33 43.67 -10.20
N ALA A 9 -19.00 43.69 -10.30
CA ALA A 9 -18.24 42.55 -10.81
C ALA A 9 -18.17 41.47 -9.73
N THR A 10 -18.99 40.43 -9.87
CA THR A 10 -18.93 39.25 -9.01
C THR A 10 -17.77 38.38 -9.49
N ALA A 11 -16.65 38.41 -8.76
CA ALA A 11 -15.54 37.50 -9.00
C ALA A 11 -15.92 36.09 -8.57
N LEU A 12 -16.21 35.23 -9.54
CA LEU A 12 -16.47 33.82 -9.32
C LEU A 12 -15.13 33.13 -9.04
N THR A 13 -14.81 32.90 -7.77
CA THR A 13 -13.64 32.10 -7.36
C THR A 13 -13.93 30.64 -7.67
N VAL A 14 -13.46 30.16 -8.80
CA VAL A 14 -13.52 28.74 -9.14
C VAL A 14 -12.46 28.03 -8.30
N CYS A 15 -12.86 27.41 -7.20
CA CYS A 15 -12.02 26.46 -6.48
C CYS A 15 -11.82 25.22 -7.36
N PHE A 16 -10.67 25.13 -8.02
CA PHE A 16 -10.22 23.89 -8.64
C PHE A 16 -9.92 22.89 -7.50
N ASN A 17 -10.89 22.05 -7.17
CA ASN A 17 -10.60 20.83 -6.45
C ASN A 17 -9.81 19.92 -7.40
N LEU A 18 -8.49 19.91 -7.25
CA LEU A 18 -7.65 18.89 -7.87
C LEU A 18 -8.05 17.56 -7.23
N PRO A 19 -8.45 16.56 -8.03
CA PRO A 19 -8.74 15.25 -7.46
C PRO A 19 -7.49 14.75 -6.75
N ALA A 20 -7.63 14.41 -5.47
CA ALA A 20 -6.61 13.69 -4.75
C ALA A 20 -6.23 12.45 -5.58
N SER A 21 -4.96 12.18 -5.70
CA SER A 21 -4.33 11.23 -6.64
C SER A 21 -4.63 9.75 -6.33
N ALA A 22 -5.88 9.40 -6.00
CA ALA A 22 -6.33 8.05 -5.62
C ALA A 22 -6.12 6.97 -6.70
N GLY A 23 -5.73 7.37 -7.93
CA GLY A 23 -5.43 6.45 -9.05
C GLY A 23 -3.95 6.40 -9.43
N ALA A 24 -3.06 7.05 -8.69
CA ALA A 24 -1.64 7.12 -9.05
C ALA A 24 -0.90 5.81 -8.74
N ILE A 25 -1.32 5.08 -7.69
CA ILE A 25 -0.69 3.81 -7.30
C ILE A 25 -1.45 2.63 -7.92
N MET A 26 -0.73 1.79 -8.65
CA MET A 26 -1.21 0.52 -9.18
C MET A 26 -0.50 -0.63 -8.47
N VAL A 27 -1.28 -1.64 -8.07
CA VAL A 27 -0.75 -2.88 -7.50
C VAL A 27 -0.79 -3.97 -8.56
N GLN A 28 0.35 -4.60 -8.80
CA GLN A 28 0.52 -5.65 -9.81
C GLN A 28 0.90 -6.97 -9.15
N ASP A 29 0.36 -8.06 -9.67
CA ASP A 29 0.68 -9.45 -9.31
C ASP A 29 0.68 -9.72 -7.79
N PRO A 30 -0.34 -9.28 -7.03
CA PRO A 30 -0.40 -9.54 -5.61
C PRO A 30 -0.64 -11.03 -5.35
N TYR A 31 0.09 -11.59 -4.39
CA TYR A 31 -0.20 -12.93 -3.88
C TYR A 31 0.20 -13.03 -2.41
N ALA A 32 -0.49 -13.90 -1.68
CA ALA A 32 -0.20 -14.21 -0.29
C ALA A 32 0.13 -15.68 -0.13
N ARG A 33 0.95 -15.99 0.86
CA ARG A 33 1.27 -17.37 1.21
C ARG A 33 1.58 -17.54 2.69
N ALA A 34 1.44 -18.77 3.14
CA ALA A 34 1.90 -19.25 4.43
C ALA A 34 2.74 -20.51 4.23
N SER A 35 3.53 -20.87 5.23
CA SER A 35 4.44 -22.04 5.16
C SER A 35 3.73 -23.39 5.25
N GLY A 36 2.42 -23.40 5.49
CA GLY A 36 1.60 -24.61 5.57
C GLY A 36 0.26 -24.37 6.23
N LYS A 37 -0.57 -25.41 6.27
CA LYS A 37 -1.95 -25.34 6.80
C LYS A 37 -2.04 -25.00 8.29
N SER A 38 -1.01 -25.29 9.05
CA SER A 38 -0.93 -24.98 10.50
C SER A 38 -0.12 -23.73 10.80
N ALA A 39 0.31 -22.98 9.77
CA ALA A 39 1.05 -21.74 9.97
C ALA A 39 0.17 -20.70 10.67
N THR A 40 0.73 -20.03 11.65
CA THR A 40 0.10 -18.92 12.37
C THR A 40 0.46 -17.56 11.78
N SER A 41 1.33 -17.54 10.78
CA SER A 41 1.78 -16.35 10.07
C SER A 41 1.86 -16.58 8.56
N GLY A 42 1.75 -15.52 7.82
CA GLY A 42 1.86 -15.50 6.37
C GLY A 42 2.49 -14.20 5.88
N ALA A 43 2.72 -14.12 4.59
CA ALA A 43 3.25 -12.94 3.95
C ALA A 43 2.52 -12.67 2.63
N ALA A 44 2.48 -11.39 2.22
CA ALA A 44 2.03 -11.01 0.89
C ALA A 44 3.11 -10.23 0.16
N PHE A 45 3.13 -10.42 -1.14
CA PHE A 45 4.08 -9.87 -2.07
C PHE A 45 3.34 -9.23 -3.24
N MET A 46 3.88 -8.17 -3.79
CA MET A 46 3.28 -7.45 -4.91
C MET A 46 4.25 -6.43 -5.49
N MET A 47 3.98 -5.97 -6.69
CA MET A 47 4.66 -4.83 -7.26
C MET A 47 3.81 -3.58 -7.07
N LEU A 48 4.38 -2.53 -6.51
CA LEU A 48 3.75 -1.21 -6.37
C LEU A 48 4.30 -0.29 -7.45
N MET A 49 3.42 0.27 -8.26
CA MET A 49 3.78 1.20 -9.35
C MET A 49 3.18 2.56 -9.05
N ASN A 50 3.98 3.61 -9.16
CA ASN A 50 3.55 4.98 -8.98
C ASN A 50 3.52 5.70 -10.34
N HIS A 51 2.33 5.92 -10.86
CA HIS A 51 2.11 6.68 -12.10
C HIS A 51 1.94 8.19 -11.87
N GLY A 52 2.07 8.64 -10.62
CA GLY A 52 1.97 10.05 -10.24
C GLY A 52 3.24 10.85 -10.52
N ALA A 53 3.13 12.15 -10.36
CA ALA A 53 4.22 13.11 -10.58
C ALA A 53 5.11 13.33 -9.34
N VAL A 54 4.72 12.78 -8.20
CA VAL A 54 5.46 12.90 -6.92
C VAL A 54 5.69 11.51 -6.33
N ASP A 55 6.77 11.38 -5.54
CA ASP A 55 7.03 10.17 -4.76
C ASP A 55 5.87 9.90 -3.80
N ASP A 56 5.58 8.63 -3.56
CA ASP A 56 4.66 8.21 -2.52
C ASP A 56 5.36 7.24 -1.57
N ARG A 57 4.73 6.95 -0.45
CA ARG A 57 5.25 6.05 0.56
C ARG A 57 4.13 5.15 1.08
N LEU A 58 4.37 3.86 1.06
CA LEU A 58 3.52 2.90 1.77
C LEU A 58 3.88 2.95 3.26
N VAL A 59 2.98 3.50 4.07
CA VAL A 59 3.23 3.75 5.50
C VAL A 59 2.60 2.72 6.41
N GLY A 60 1.67 1.92 5.91
CA GLY A 60 1.01 0.90 6.70
C GLY A 60 0.15 -0.03 5.85
N VAL A 61 -0.29 -1.09 6.50
CA VAL A 61 -1.15 -2.11 5.89
C VAL A 61 -2.09 -2.68 6.94
N THR A 62 -3.32 -2.96 6.55
CA THR A 62 -4.34 -3.58 7.40
C THR A 62 -5.03 -4.72 6.67
N SER A 63 -5.50 -5.71 7.42
CA SER A 63 -6.31 -6.83 6.91
C SER A 63 -6.99 -7.56 8.06
N ASP A 64 -8.18 -8.09 7.81
CA ASP A 64 -8.89 -8.95 8.77
C ASP A 64 -8.37 -10.40 8.79
N ALA A 65 -7.46 -10.73 7.87
CA ALA A 65 -6.87 -12.07 7.76
C ALA A 65 -5.98 -12.45 8.94
N ALA A 66 -5.52 -11.48 9.74
CA ALA A 66 -4.63 -11.72 10.87
C ALA A 66 -4.86 -10.69 11.99
N LYS A 67 -4.46 -11.06 13.20
CA LYS A 67 -4.54 -10.17 14.37
C LYS A 67 -3.64 -8.94 14.24
N LYS A 68 -2.51 -9.08 13.56
CA LYS A 68 -1.53 -8.03 13.33
C LYS A 68 -0.99 -8.13 11.91
N VAL A 69 -0.93 -7.00 11.22
CA VAL A 69 -0.40 -6.91 9.85
C VAL A 69 0.56 -5.74 9.79
N GLU A 70 1.76 -5.96 9.32
CA GLU A 70 2.84 -4.96 9.27
C GLU A 70 3.66 -5.09 7.99
N LEU A 71 4.35 -4.00 7.65
CA LEU A 71 5.44 -4.04 6.68
C LEU A 71 6.70 -4.54 7.38
N HIS A 72 7.32 -5.53 6.81
CA HIS A 72 8.60 -6.05 7.26
C HIS A 72 9.65 -5.97 6.15
N THR A 73 10.91 -5.93 6.55
CA THR A 73 12.05 -6.02 5.65
C THR A 73 13.03 -7.05 6.16
N HIS A 74 13.80 -7.65 5.25
CA HIS A 74 14.97 -8.42 5.62
C HIS A 74 16.19 -7.49 5.70
N SER A 75 16.97 -7.65 6.75
CA SER A 75 18.25 -6.98 6.93
C SER A 75 19.32 -7.99 7.31
N GLU A 76 20.52 -7.81 6.82
CA GLU A 76 21.68 -8.62 7.20
C GLU A 76 22.43 -7.89 8.31
N ASP A 77 22.77 -8.61 9.37
CA ASP A 77 23.59 -8.05 10.44
C ASP A 77 25.08 -8.14 10.10
N ALA A 78 25.94 -7.56 10.95
CA ALA A 78 27.39 -7.53 10.73
C ALA A 78 28.06 -8.91 10.63
N ASN A 79 27.35 -9.99 11.03
CA ASN A 79 27.83 -11.37 10.95
C ASN A 79 27.26 -12.14 9.75
N GLY A 80 26.54 -11.46 8.84
CA GLY A 80 25.90 -12.07 7.68
C GLY A 80 24.60 -12.81 8.00
N VAL A 81 24.00 -12.60 9.18
CA VAL A 81 22.76 -13.24 9.59
C VAL A 81 21.58 -12.41 9.12
N MET A 82 20.70 -13.02 8.32
CA MET A 82 19.46 -12.39 7.87
C MET A 82 18.47 -12.29 9.02
N LYS A 83 18.00 -11.08 9.28
CA LYS A 83 16.98 -10.76 10.27
C LYS A 83 15.81 -10.06 9.62
N MET A 84 14.62 -10.41 10.07
CA MET A 84 13.39 -9.73 9.69
C MET A 84 13.07 -8.67 10.74
N ARG A 85 12.75 -7.45 10.29
CA ARG A 85 12.38 -6.35 11.17
C ARG A 85 11.16 -5.60 10.63
N HIS A 86 10.42 -4.95 11.51
CA HIS A 86 9.36 -4.03 11.13
C HIS A 86 9.93 -2.82 10.38
N LEU A 87 9.37 -2.53 9.21
CA LEU A 87 9.76 -1.39 8.37
C LEU A 87 8.93 -0.16 8.78
N VAL A 88 9.28 0.43 9.93
CA VAL A 88 8.54 1.58 10.51
C VAL A 88 8.58 2.82 9.62
N GLU A 89 9.64 3.01 8.87
CA GLU A 89 9.82 4.12 7.93
C GLU A 89 8.97 4.00 6.67
N GLY A 90 8.37 2.83 6.44
CA GLY A 90 7.59 2.54 5.24
C GLY A 90 8.45 2.36 3.99
N ALA A 91 7.80 2.08 2.87
CA ALA A 91 8.44 1.83 1.58
C ALA A 91 8.17 2.97 0.60
N VAL A 92 9.20 3.60 0.07
CA VAL A 92 9.09 4.67 -0.92
C VAL A 92 8.83 4.10 -2.31
N ILE A 93 7.83 4.65 -3.01
CA ILE A 93 7.56 4.36 -4.41
C ILE A 93 7.84 5.64 -5.20
N PRO A 94 8.97 5.71 -5.94
CA PRO A 94 9.35 6.92 -6.67
C PRO A 94 8.31 7.34 -7.69
N ALA A 95 8.19 8.63 -7.95
CA ALA A 95 7.35 9.17 -9.03
C ALA A 95 7.73 8.52 -10.37
N GLY A 96 6.74 7.97 -11.08
CA GLY A 96 6.97 7.25 -12.33
C GLY A 96 7.74 5.94 -12.20
N GLY A 97 8.00 5.48 -10.97
CA GLY A 97 8.77 4.28 -10.65
C GLY A 97 7.95 3.18 -10.00
N MET A 98 8.66 2.22 -9.42
CA MET A 98 8.06 1.06 -8.77
C MET A 98 8.84 0.66 -7.53
N HIS A 99 8.17 -0.08 -6.63
CA HIS A 99 8.78 -0.73 -5.48
C HIS A 99 8.26 -2.16 -5.37
N ALA A 100 9.17 -3.12 -5.30
CA ALA A 100 8.83 -4.52 -5.16
C ALA A 100 8.69 -4.90 -3.69
N LEU A 101 7.53 -5.49 -3.34
CA LEU A 101 7.37 -6.27 -2.13
C LEU A 101 7.61 -7.73 -2.51
N GLU A 102 8.77 -8.27 -2.17
CA GLU A 102 9.24 -9.56 -2.67
C GLU A 102 9.91 -10.42 -1.60
N ARG A 103 10.08 -11.69 -1.90
CA ARG A 103 10.77 -12.62 -1.00
C ARG A 103 12.23 -12.21 -0.82
N GLY A 104 12.66 -12.14 0.44
CA GLY A 104 14.01 -11.71 0.78
C GLY A 104 14.19 -10.20 0.84
N GLY A 105 13.15 -9.43 0.50
CA GLY A 105 13.10 -7.98 0.61
C GLY A 105 11.98 -7.51 1.51
N ASP A 106 11.42 -6.35 1.17
CA ASP A 106 10.26 -5.81 1.86
C ASP A 106 9.02 -6.65 1.55
N HIS A 107 8.13 -6.79 2.51
CA HIS A 107 6.91 -7.57 2.36
C HIS A 107 5.85 -7.21 3.40
N VAL A 108 4.61 -7.60 3.13
CA VAL A 108 3.52 -7.55 4.09
C VAL A 108 3.58 -8.82 4.94
N MET A 109 3.63 -8.66 6.26
CA MET A 109 3.65 -9.77 7.22
C MET A 109 2.33 -9.86 7.95
N PHE A 110 1.71 -11.04 7.94
CA PHE A 110 0.52 -11.39 8.71
C PHE A 110 0.92 -12.20 9.92
N MET A 111 0.55 -11.76 11.11
CA MET A 111 0.85 -12.41 12.37
C MET A 111 -0.44 -12.74 13.12
N GLY A 112 -0.56 -13.99 13.55
CA GLY A 112 -1.78 -14.49 14.17
C GLY A 112 -2.92 -14.61 13.17
N LEU A 113 -2.75 -15.44 12.15
CA LEU A 113 -3.76 -15.70 11.13
C LEU A 113 -5.09 -16.12 11.77
N SER A 114 -6.18 -15.52 11.32
CA SER A 114 -7.54 -15.80 11.79
C SER A 114 -8.07 -17.14 11.29
N ALA A 115 -7.57 -17.59 10.12
CA ALA A 115 -7.85 -18.88 9.51
C ALA A 115 -6.62 -19.33 8.70
N PRO A 116 -6.47 -20.64 8.43
CA PRO A 116 -5.43 -21.13 7.54
C PRO A 116 -5.53 -20.51 6.15
N MET A 117 -4.40 -20.15 5.56
CA MET A 117 -4.34 -19.76 4.15
C MET A 117 -4.38 -21.01 3.28
N THR A 118 -5.38 -21.13 2.43
CA THR A 118 -5.59 -22.26 1.52
C THR A 118 -5.38 -21.80 0.08
N GLN A 119 -4.78 -22.67 -0.74
CA GLN A 119 -4.58 -22.38 -2.16
C GLN A 119 -5.89 -21.95 -2.83
N GLY A 120 -5.87 -20.78 -3.48
CA GLY A 120 -7.02 -20.21 -4.18
C GLY A 120 -7.95 -19.36 -3.33
N ASP A 121 -7.72 -19.25 -2.01
CA ASP A 121 -8.41 -18.29 -1.17
C ASP A 121 -8.07 -16.85 -1.60
N GLU A 122 -8.93 -15.92 -1.25
CA GLU A 122 -8.71 -14.50 -1.45
C GLU A 122 -8.78 -13.78 -0.09
N ILE A 123 -7.85 -12.87 0.15
CA ILE A 123 -7.85 -12.02 1.34
C ILE A 123 -7.92 -10.55 0.96
N SER A 124 -8.67 -9.79 1.75
CA SER A 124 -8.74 -8.33 1.58
C SER A 124 -7.60 -7.67 2.34
N VAL A 125 -6.89 -6.78 1.66
CA VAL A 125 -5.77 -6.01 2.22
C VAL A 125 -5.97 -4.54 1.88
N THR A 126 -5.80 -3.66 2.85
CA THR A 126 -5.80 -2.22 2.63
C THR A 126 -4.40 -1.69 2.83
N LEU A 127 -3.86 -1.10 1.78
CA LEU A 127 -2.56 -0.43 1.76
C LEU A 127 -2.76 1.06 2.06
N MET A 128 -1.99 1.58 3.01
CA MET A 128 -2.07 2.98 3.42
C MET A 128 -0.87 3.73 2.87
N PHE A 129 -1.13 4.64 1.92
CA PHE A 129 -0.11 5.48 1.31
C PHE A 129 -0.15 6.90 1.90
N GLU A 130 1.00 7.55 1.96
CA GLU A 130 1.14 8.91 2.47
C GLU A 130 0.36 9.93 1.64
N ASN A 131 0.43 9.83 0.31
CA ASN A 131 -0.25 10.74 -0.62
C ASN A 131 -1.51 10.13 -1.24
N ALA A 132 -1.44 8.90 -1.76
CA ALA A 132 -2.59 8.24 -2.40
C ALA A 132 -3.67 7.81 -1.39
N GLY A 133 -3.36 7.77 -0.09
CA GLY A 133 -4.30 7.35 0.96
C GLY A 133 -4.51 5.83 0.99
N ALA A 134 -5.72 5.41 1.36
CA ALA A 134 -6.07 4.00 1.48
C ALA A 134 -6.41 3.39 0.12
N VAL A 135 -5.74 2.29 -0.23
CA VAL A 135 -6.00 1.50 -1.42
C VAL A 135 -6.32 0.07 -1.00
N SER A 136 -7.56 -0.35 -1.23
CA SER A 136 -8.01 -1.71 -0.91
C SER A 136 -7.83 -2.62 -2.10
N ILE A 137 -7.25 -3.79 -1.86
CA ILE A 137 -6.99 -4.81 -2.89
C ILE A 137 -7.45 -6.18 -2.40
N THR A 138 -7.72 -7.05 -3.35
CA THR A 138 -7.93 -8.49 -3.11
C THR A 138 -6.65 -9.23 -3.49
N VAL A 139 -6.14 -10.02 -2.56
CA VAL A 139 -4.88 -10.76 -2.71
C VAL A 139 -5.17 -12.25 -2.74
N PRO A 140 -4.91 -12.94 -3.85
CA PRO A 140 -5.09 -14.39 -3.92
C PRO A 140 -4.01 -15.11 -3.11
N VAL A 141 -4.38 -16.23 -2.50
CA VAL A 141 -3.45 -17.12 -1.82
C VAL A 141 -2.84 -18.08 -2.83
N ASP A 142 -1.53 -18.02 -2.98
CA ASP A 142 -0.76 -18.93 -3.81
C ASP A 142 0.36 -19.58 -2.99
N LEU A 143 0.24 -20.87 -2.76
CA LEU A 143 1.17 -21.67 -1.93
C LEU A 143 2.28 -22.34 -2.73
N LYS A 144 2.31 -22.15 -4.06
CA LYS A 144 3.30 -22.76 -4.97
C LYS A 144 4.65 -22.04 -4.96
#